data_9077869c999f3b8fd5ce73300992bc00
#
_entry.id   9077869c999f3b8fd5ce73300992bc00
#
_cell.length_a   1.000
_cell.length_b   1.000
_cell.length_c   1.000
_cell.angle_alpha   90.00
_cell.angle_beta   90.00
_cell.angle_gamma   90.00
#
_symmetry.space_group_name_H-M   'P 1'
#
loop_
_entity.id
_entity.type
_entity.pdbx_description
1 polymer ?
#
loop_
_entity_poly.entity_id
_entity_poly.type
_entity_poly.pdbx_seq_one_letter_code
_entity_poly.pdbx_strand_id
1 'polypeptide(L)'
;MWLQRRRATRLTLSSSLIWLAAFAFVEALAVWGHVFVPIQETYLGESVIDGLLVLRAIVQVAAFLFLVQFGLRLIEMPPIARRSLTGLSITIGLVILGGCALASSSTGWGAAEWEDAVNALARYALLFPGAALSAVGIWRQRAELGDAGMTAIKPYAAAASGVLGVYAILGGLIVPAGPITPGGIGDSAGWFDMTGLPLEVMRGVAGLVLCVLAVKLLEIFDVEAKQQLEALDRARAIAEERARFRRDLHDGTIQSIYAAGLHLEAIAIRSADPAVRDEVREVVSDLNEATDGIRDYIRDLAQVPATPQGIAASLGEMTGRFTEETGRDVRFSVVGLASSGPLPDEAGQHLEQILREALTNTARHAGACRVRVSLVFAADELDLVVADDGCGPSASAADDGPGRHEGLRNMRERARRLGGRLSVEEAPAGGTRVTLAVPLDSEEPEIEPFLPEPEREVSRS
;
A
#
# COMPACT_ATOMS: atom_id res chain seq x y z
N MET A 1 3.01 -7.85 0.39
CA MET A 1 3.08 -7.61 1.85
C MET A 1 3.33 -6.13 2.22
N TRP A 2 4.35 -5.46 1.67
CA TRP A 2 4.70 -4.07 1.99
C TRP A 2 3.59 -3.04 1.66
N LEU A 3 2.94 -3.12 0.48
CA LEU A 3 1.80 -2.27 0.09
C LEU A 3 0.54 -2.50 0.95
N GLN A 4 0.31 -3.72 1.41
CA GLN A 4 -0.80 -4.01 2.33
C GLN A 4 -0.53 -3.45 3.73
N ARG A 5 0.72 -3.48 4.20
CA ARG A 5 1.13 -2.88 5.47
C ARG A 5 0.95 -1.35 5.44
N ARG A 6 1.34 -0.68 4.36
CA ARG A 6 1.13 0.77 4.16
C ARG A 6 -0.35 1.18 4.20
N ARG A 7 -1.25 0.40 3.57
CA ARG A 7 -2.70 0.65 3.63
C ARG A 7 -3.28 0.42 5.03
N ALA A 8 -2.79 -0.59 5.73
CA ALA A 8 -3.24 -0.91 7.09
C ALA A 8 -2.87 0.22 8.07
N THR A 9 -1.65 0.75 8.03
CA THR A 9 -1.19 1.81 8.94
C THR A 9 -1.97 3.13 8.75
N ARG A 10 -2.29 3.51 7.49
CA ARG A 10 -3.11 4.69 7.18
C ARG A 10 -4.52 4.58 7.75
N LEU A 11 -5.15 3.42 7.58
CA LEU A 11 -6.49 3.15 8.09
C LEU A 11 -6.51 3.11 9.64
N THR A 12 -5.41 2.69 10.27
CA THR A 12 -5.32 2.55 11.73
C THR A 12 -5.27 3.91 12.43
N LEU A 13 -4.45 4.85 11.96
CA LEU A 13 -4.37 6.18 12.58
C LEU A 13 -5.69 6.94 12.41
N SER A 14 -6.22 7.05 11.18
CA SER A 14 -7.45 7.80 10.92
C SER A 14 -8.66 7.22 11.67
N SER A 15 -8.78 5.89 11.71
CA SER A 15 -9.85 5.21 12.47
C SER A 15 -9.69 5.32 13.98
N SER A 16 -8.48 5.57 14.47
CA SER A 16 -8.19 5.75 15.90
C SER A 16 -8.53 7.14 16.39
N LEU A 17 -8.47 8.17 15.54
CA LEU A 17 -8.74 9.56 15.91
C LEU A 17 -10.15 9.77 16.49
N ILE A 18 -11.12 8.93 16.15
CA ILE A 18 -12.46 8.99 16.75
C ILE A 18 -12.42 8.78 18.27
N TRP A 19 -11.49 7.95 18.78
CA TRP A 19 -11.33 7.69 20.20
C TRP A 19 -10.66 8.86 20.91
N LEU A 20 -9.71 9.54 20.24
CA LEU A 20 -9.12 10.78 20.73
C LEU A 20 -10.15 11.92 20.79
N ALA A 21 -11.00 12.02 19.76
CA ALA A 21 -12.09 12.99 19.73
C ALA A 21 -13.13 12.71 20.83
N ALA A 22 -13.49 11.44 21.05
CA ALA A 22 -14.38 11.03 22.15
C ALA A 22 -13.78 11.36 23.52
N PHE A 23 -12.47 11.07 23.71
CA PHE A 23 -11.75 11.48 24.92
C PHE A 23 -11.84 13.00 25.12
N ALA A 24 -11.47 13.80 24.10
CA ALA A 24 -11.45 15.25 24.22
C ALA A 24 -12.84 15.83 24.53
N PHE A 25 -13.90 15.31 23.92
CA PHE A 25 -15.26 15.75 24.15
C PHE A 25 -15.75 15.41 25.57
N VAL A 26 -15.54 14.17 26.02
CA VAL A 26 -15.99 13.70 27.33
C VAL A 26 -15.16 14.32 28.45
N GLU A 27 -13.85 14.52 28.25
CA GLU A 27 -12.97 15.22 29.17
C GLU A 27 -13.38 16.70 29.31
N ALA A 28 -13.70 17.36 28.19
CA ALA A 28 -14.20 18.74 28.23
C ALA A 28 -15.50 18.85 29.06
N LEU A 29 -16.39 17.86 28.92
CA LEU A 29 -17.63 17.80 29.73
C LEU A 29 -17.34 17.62 31.23
N ALA A 30 -16.38 16.74 31.56
CA ALA A 30 -15.95 16.53 32.95
C ALA A 30 -15.31 17.80 33.54
N VAL A 31 -14.40 18.46 32.79
CA VAL A 31 -13.76 19.73 33.21
C VAL A 31 -14.80 20.85 33.39
N TRP A 32 -15.79 20.94 32.47
CA TRP A 32 -16.88 21.87 32.61
C TRP A 32 -17.68 21.62 33.92
N GLY A 33 -17.85 20.34 34.29
CA GLY A 33 -18.48 19.95 35.55
C GLY A 33 -17.76 20.50 36.79
N HIS A 34 -16.42 20.65 36.77
CA HIS A 34 -15.66 21.25 37.87
C HIS A 34 -16.00 22.74 38.11
N VAL A 35 -16.46 23.45 37.09
CA VAL A 35 -16.92 24.84 37.19
C VAL A 35 -18.42 24.91 37.53
N PHE A 36 -19.20 24.03 36.88
CA PHE A 36 -20.64 24.05 36.96
C PHE A 36 -21.17 23.59 38.35
N VAL A 37 -20.66 22.46 38.89
CA VAL A 37 -21.19 21.87 40.12
C VAL A 37 -21.07 22.81 41.32
N PRO A 38 -19.91 23.46 41.61
CA PRO A 38 -19.82 24.41 42.71
C PRO A 38 -20.78 25.61 42.59
N ILE A 39 -21.10 26.07 41.40
CA ILE A 39 -22.07 27.13 41.18
C ILE A 39 -23.48 26.67 41.60
N GLN A 40 -23.79 25.39 41.36
CA GLN A 40 -25.10 24.81 41.67
C GLN A 40 -25.32 24.56 43.18
N GLU A 41 -24.26 24.44 43.98
CA GLU A 41 -24.36 24.28 45.45
C GLU A 41 -25.20 25.34 46.11
N THR A 42 -25.27 26.55 45.53
CA THR A 42 -26.09 27.66 46.05
C THR A 42 -27.59 27.48 45.76
N TYR A 43 -27.94 26.67 44.75
CA TYR A 43 -29.31 26.58 44.22
C TYR A 43 -29.96 25.21 44.43
N LEU A 44 -29.15 24.15 44.55
CA LEU A 44 -29.62 22.77 44.61
C LEU A 44 -29.37 22.16 46.00
N GLY A 45 -30.20 21.21 46.38
CA GLY A 45 -30.03 20.46 47.63
C GLY A 45 -28.85 19.50 47.59
N GLU A 46 -28.28 19.19 48.78
CA GLU A 46 -27.09 18.32 48.94
C GLU A 46 -27.18 16.99 48.16
N SER A 47 -28.31 16.31 48.20
CA SER A 47 -28.46 15.01 47.48
C SER A 47 -28.37 15.12 45.97
N VAL A 48 -28.72 16.28 45.40
CA VAL A 48 -28.57 16.52 43.94
C VAL A 48 -27.11 16.82 43.61
N ILE A 49 -26.45 17.60 44.48
CA ILE A 49 -25.02 17.90 44.34
C ILE A 49 -24.19 16.61 44.43
N ASP A 50 -24.46 15.74 45.40
CA ASP A 50 -23.82 14.42 45.52
C ASP A 50 -24.02 13.59 44.26
N GLY A 51 -25.23 13.57 43.70
CA GLY A 51 -25.51 12.91 42.42
C GLY A 51 -24.72 13.48 41.26
N LEU A 52 -24.50 14.80 41.18
CA LEU A 52 -23.69 15.46 40.16
C LEU A 52 -22.21 15.13 40.31
N LEU A 53 -21.67 15.04 41.53
CA LEU A 53 -20.29 14.63 41.81
C LEU A 53 -20.06 13.20 41.38
N VAL A 54 -20.99 12.28 41.67
CA VAL A 54 -20.92 10.88 41.22
C VAL A 54 -20.95 10.78 39.68
N LEU A 55 -21.86 11.53 39.06
CA LEU A 55 -21.95 11.55 37.58
C LEU A 55 -20.64 12.07 36.97
N ARG A 56 -20.05 13.14 37.54
CA ARG A 56 -18.77 13.71 37.07
C ARG A 56 -17.64 12.69 37.16
N ALA A 57 -17.52 11.96 38.26
CA ALA A 57 -16.53 10.90 38.41
C ALA A 57 -16.69 9.78 37.38
N ILE A 58 -17.93 9.37 37.12
CA ILE A 58 -18.21 8.34 36.08
C ILE A 58 -17.80 8.84 34.66
N VAL A 59 -18.15 10.08 34.31
CA VAL A 59 -17.80 10.73 33.05
C VAL A 59 -16.29 10.84 32.92
N GLN A 60 -15.59 11.20 34.01
CA GLN A 60 -14.11 11.28 34.02
C GLN A 60 -13.45 9.92 33.74
N VAL A 61 -13.91 8.86 34.41
CA VAL A 61 -13.39 7.50 34.16
C VAL A 61 -13.64 7.07 32.70
N ALA A 62 -14.84 7.38 32.18
CA ALA A 62 -15.18 7.08 30.79
C ALA A 62 -14.26 7.81 29.78
N ALA A 63 -13.93 9.08 30.05
CA ALA A 63 -12.98 9.86 29.24
C ALA A 63 -11.61 9.15 29.19
N PHE A 64 -11.09 8.75 30.33
CA PHE A 64 -9.78 8.09 30.39
C PHE A 64 -9.78 6.73 29.70
N LEU A 65 -10.88 5.98 29.74
CA LEU A 65 -11.02 4.75 28.96
C LEU A 65 -10.95 5.00 27.44
N PHE A 66 -11.51 6.10 26.94
CA PHE A 66 -11.36 6.45 25.52
C PHE A 66 -9.91 6.74 25.16
N LEU A 67 -9.15 7.39 26.03
CA LEU A 67 -7.72 7.64 25.80
C LEU A 67 -6.90 6.34 25.80
N VAL A 68 -7.20 5.40 26.70
CA VAL A 68 -6.58 4.08 26.70
C VAL A 68 -6.90 3.35 25.39
N GLN A 69 -8.16 3.40 24.94
CA GLN A 69 -8.55 2.78 23.67
C GLN A 69 -7.82 3.40 22.46
N PHE A 70 -7.64 4.72 22.46
CA PHE A 70 -6.82 5.38 21.45
C PHE A 70 -5.40 4.83 21.44
N GLY A 71 -4.72 4.79 22.57
CA GLY A 71 -3.35 4.27 22.68
C GLY A 71 -3.23 2.80 22.27
N LEU A 72 -4.16 1.94 22.69
CA LEU A 72 -4.17 0.51 22.33
C LEU A 72 -4.39 0.27 20.83
N ARG A 73 -5.06 1.16 20.14
CA ARG A 73 -5.27 1.06 18.68
C ARG A 73 -4.08 1.52 17.88
N LEU A 74 -3.25 2.40 18.41
CA LEU A 74 -2.03 2.87 17.76
C LEU A 74 -0.88 1.86 17.81
N ILE A 75 -0.94 0.89 18.73
CA ILE A 75 0.09 -0.14 18.86
C ILE A 75 -0.36 -1.39 18.10
N GLU A 76 0.50 -1.88 17.22
CA GLU A 76 0.29 -3.15 16.52
C GLU A 76 0.33 -4.32 17.51
N MET A 77 -0.81 -4.95 17.73
CA MET A 77 -0.93 -6.13 18.59
C MET A 77 -2.00 -7.09 18.06
N PRO A 78 -1.92 -8.39 18.42
CA PRO A 78 -2.94 -9.36 18.06
C PRO A 78 -4.33 -8.94 18.56
N PRO A 79 -5.42 -9.22 17.82
CA PRO A 79 -6.78 -8.80 18.18
C PRO A 79 -7.23 -9.36 19.53
N ILE A 80 -6.75 -10.55 19.92
CA ILE A 80 -7.03 -11.17 21.22
C ILE A 80 -6.40 -10.34 22.35
N ALA A 81 -5.11 -9.98 22.23
CA ALA A 81 -4.42 -9.16 23.23
C ALA A 81 -5.09 -7.79 23.39
N ARG A 82 -5.50 -7.17 22.29
CA ARG A 82 -6.22 -5.88 22.31
C ARG A 82 -7.54 -5.99 23.06
N ARG A 83 -8.34 -7.04 22.79
CA ARG A 83 -9.61 -7.28 23.48
C ARG A 83 -9.39 -7.51 24.99
N SER A 84 -8.36 -8.28 25.35
CA SER A 84 -8.02 -8.53 26.74
C SER A 84 -7.61 -7.26 27.47
N LEU A 85 -6.76 -6.41 26.88
CA LEU A 85 -6.33 -5.13 27.47
C LEU A 85 -7.49 -4.12 27.55
N THR A 86 -8.38 -4.11 26.56
CA THR A 86 -9.62 -3.32 26.61
C THR A 86 -10.50 -3.79 27.77
N GLY A 87 -10.73 -5.09 27.90
CA GLY A 87 -11.49 -5.65 29.02
C GLY A 87 -10.84 -5.33 30.39
N LEU A 88 -9.52 -5.45 30.48
CA LEU A 88 -8.76 -5.10 31.68
C LEU A 88 -8.92 -3.62 32.05
N SER A 89 -8.81 -2.70 31.11
CA SER A 89 -8.96 -1.27 31.39
C SER A 89 -10.37 -0.92 31.89
N ILE A 90 -11.41 -1.53 31.32
CA ILE A 90 -12.79 -1.37 31.77
C ILE A 90 -12.94 -1.94 33.20
N THR A 91 -12.38 -3.13 33.46
CA THR A 91 -12.42 -3.75 34.78
C THR A 91 -11.72 -2.86 35.83
N ILE A 92 -10.55 -2.28 35.49
CA ILE A 92 -9.86 -1.33 36.37
C ILE A 92 -10.77 -0.12 36.69
N GLY A 93 -11.42 0.47 35.70
CA GLY A 93 -12.35 1.57 35.92
C GLY A 93 -13.52 1.20 36.85
N LEU A 94 -14.12 0.03 36.67
CA LEU A 94 -15.20 -0.48 37.52
C LEU A 94 -14.72 -0.77 38.94
N VAL A 95 -13.52 -1.34 39.11
CA VAL A 95 -12.90 -1.60 40.43
C VAL A 95 -12.59 -0.30 41.13
N ILE A 96 -12.14 0.75 40.45
CA ILE A 96 -11.93 2.07 41.06
C ILE A 96 -13.24 2.63 41.56
N LEU A 97 -14.29 2.68 40.74
CA LEU A 97 -15.60 3.19 41.12
C LEU A 97 -16.21 2.42 42.30
N GLY A 98 -16.24 1.09 42.21
CA GLY A 98 -16.81 0.21 43.23
C GLY A 98 -15.95 0.15 44.50
N GLY A 99 -14.62 0.11 44.36
CA GLY A 99 -13.68 0.06 45.48
C GLY A 99 -13.72 1.34 46.32
N CYS A 100 -13.76 2.51 45.67
CA CYS A 100 -13.94 3.78 46.39
C CYS A 100 -15.33 3.90 47.06
N ALA A 101 -16.39 3.33 46.45
CA ALA A 101 -17.72 3.28 47.05
C ALA A 101 -17.76 2.41 48.32
N LEU A 102 -17.06 1.27 48.28
CA LEU A 102 -16.90 0.40 49.46
C LEU A 102 -16.06 1.09 50.54
N ALA A 103 -14.97 1.74 50.19
CA ALA A 103 -14.12 2.50 51.09
C ALA A 103 -14.93 3.65 51.75
N SER A 104 -15.71 4.44 50.99
CA SER A 104 -16.58 5.49 51.49
C SER A 104 -17.56 4.96 52.55
N SER A 105 -18.17 3.80 52.33
CA SER A 105 -19.12 3.20 53.29
C SER A 105 -18.44 2.78 54.59
N SER A 106 -17.15 2.49 54.61
CA SER A 106 -16.37 2.06 55.79
C SER A 106 -15.65 3.21 56.50
N THR A 107 -15.27 4.25 55.77
CA THR A 107 -14.51 5.40 56.30
C THR A 107 -15.37 6.60 56.58
N GLY A 108 -16.63 6.62 56.10
CA GLY A 108 -17.54 7.76 56.24
C GLY A 108 -17.25 8.94 55.30
N TRP A 109 -16.56 8.69 54.18
CA TRP A 109 -16.29 9.73 53.17
C TRP A 109 -17.60 10.27 52.59
N GLY A 110 -17.68 11.60 52.43
CA GLY A 110 -18.72 12.24 51.64
C GLY A 110 -18.55 12.06 50.16
N ALA A 111 -19.50 12.54 49.36
CA ALA A 111 -19.46 12.40 47.88
C ALA A 111 -18.24 13.11 47.26
N ALA A 112 -17.81 14.24 47.79
CA ALA A 112 -16.63 14.98 47.33
C ALA A 112 -15.33 14.20 47.57
N GLU A 113 -15.13 13.64 48.77
CA GLU A 113 -13.97 12.85 49.12
C GLU A 113 -13.91 11.54 48.30
N TRP A 114 -15.07 10.93 48.05
CA TRP A 114 -15.21 9.78 47.16
C TRP A 114 -14.79 10.12 45.72
N GLU A 115 -15.26 11.26 45.21
CA GLU A 115 -14.90 11.72 43.87
C GLU A 115 -13.40 12.00 43.73
N ASP A 116 -12.80 12.68 44.72
CA ASP A 116 -11.36 12.95 44.72
C ASP A 116 -10.54 11.65 44.70
N ALA A 117 -10.95 10.64 45.47
CA ALA A 117 -10.32 9.35 45.49
C ALA A 117 -10.43 8.65 44.13
N VAL A 118 -11.63 8.61 43.51
CA VAL A 118 -11.86 8.05 42.18
C VAL A 118 -11.01 8.77 41.17
N ASN A 119 -11.00 10.10 41.15
CA ASN A 119 -10.26 10.93 40.22
C ASN A 119 -8.75 10.64 40.30
N ALA A 120 -8.17 10.61 41.50
CA ALA A 120 -6.77 10.33 41.71
C ALA A 120 -6.38 8.93 41.19
N LEU A 121 -7.10 7.87 41.56
CA LEU A 121 -6.83 6.52 41.13
C LEU A 121 -7.02 6.34 39.63
N ALA A 122 -8.05 6.92 39.03
CA ALA A 122 -8.32 6.87 37.61
C ALA A 122 -7.22 7.57 36.80
N ARG A 123 -6.66 8.68 37.28
CA ARG A 123 -5.51 9.36 36.65
C ARG A 123 -4.28 8.48 36.65
N TYR A 124 -3.93 7.85 37.78
CA TYR A 124 -2.78 6.97 37.86
C TYR A 124 -2.95 5.69 37.00
N ALA A 125 -4.11 5.04 37.06
CA ALA A 125 -4.32 3.73 36.48
C ALA A 125 -4.79 3.76 35.02
N LEU A 126 -5.45 4.83 34.56
CA LEU A 126 -6.03 4.94 33.23
C LEU A 126 -5.46 6.10 32.41
N LEU A 127 -5.47 7.33 32.94
CA LEU A 127 -5.03 8.50 32.19
C LEU A 127 -3.55 8.45 31.87
N PHE A 128 -2.70 8.26 32.88
CA PHE A 128 -1.25 8.20 32.70
C PHE A 128 -0.84 7.11 31.69
N PRO A 129 -1.20 5.82 31.88
CA PRO A 129 -0.84 4.80 30.92
C PRO A 129 -1.49 4.98 29.55
N GLY A 130 -2.73 5.48 29.49
CA GLY A 130 -3.42 5.76 28.24
C GLY A 130 -2.72 6.84 27.40
N ALA A 131 -2.33 7.95 28.02
CA ALA A 131 -1.60 9.03 27.37
C ALA A 131 -0.17 8.61 26.97
N ALA A 132 0.53 7.85 27.83
CA ALA A 132 1.85 7.31 27.54
C ALA A 132 1.83 6.32 26.37
N LEU A 133 0.87 5.39 26.35
CA LEU A 133 0.66 4.46 25.22
C LEU A 133 0.35 5.22 23.92
N SER A 134 -0.47 6.25 23.99
CA SER A 134 -0.81 7.10 22.85
C SER A 134 0.42 7.84 22.31
N ALA A 135 1.24 8.41 23.18
CA ALA A 135 2.49 9.07 22.82
C ALA A 135 3.44 8.10 22.10
N VAL A 136 3.68 6.92 22.69
CA VAL A 136 4.54 5.88 22.09
C VAL A 136 3.97 5.37 20.78
N GLY A 137 2.65 5.19 20.70
CA GLY A 137 1.99 4.73 19.48
C GLY A 137 2.16 5.71 18.31
N ILE A 138 1.93 7.01 18.52
CA ILE A 138 2.14 8.06 17.51
C ILE A 138 3.62 8.14 17.11
N TRP A 139 4.52 8.07 18.09
CA TRP A 139 5.96 8.09 17.82
C TRP A 139 6.43 6.95 16.90
N ARG A 140 5.97 5.72 17.15
CA ARG A 140 6.27 4.55 16.31
C ARG A 140 5.71 4.70 14.89
N GLN A 141 4.46 5.13 14.77
CA GLN A 141 3.83 5.33 13.47
C GLN A 141 4.49 6.45 12.65
N ARG A 142 5.15 7.43 13.29
CA ARG A 142 5.91 8.48 12.62
C ARG A 142 6.98 7.92 11.66
N ALA A 143 7.68 6.86 12.05
CA ALA A 143 8.71 6.22 11.22
C ALA A 143 8.06 5.56 9.99
N GLU A 144 7.02 4.78 10.20
CA GLU A 144 6.30 4.06 9.14
C GLU A 144 5.63 5.01 8.12
N LEU A 145 5.07 6.13 8.60
CA LEU A 145 4.49 7.16 7.73
C LEU A 145 5.56 7.86 6.88
N GLY A 146 6.76 8.05 7.43
CA GLY A 146 7.88 8.63 6.71
C GLY A 146 8.39 7.75 5.59
N ASP A 147 8.49 6.44 5.81
CA ASP A 147 8.89 5.45 4.81
C ASP A 147 7.80 5.29 3.73
N ALA A 148 6.57 5.69 4.04
CA ALA A 148 5.46 5.76 3.11
C ALA A 148 5.47 6.99 2.17
N GLY A 149 6.50 7.87 2.26
CA GLY A 149 6.61 9.09 1.45
C GLY A 149 5.91 10.31 2.06
N MET A 150 5.22 10.18 3.22
CA MET A 150 4.50 11.25 3.90
C MET A 150 5.41 12.06 4.84
N THR A 151 6.48 12.65 4.29
CA THR A 151 7.48 13.37 5.10
C THR A 151 6.92 14.59 5.83
N ALA A 152 5.91 15.25 5.27
CA ALA A 152 5.26 16.43 5.85
C ALA A 152 4.54 16.13 7.19
N ILE A 153 4.14 14.89 7.45
CA ILE A 153 3.45 14.48 8.68
C ILE A 153 4.42 14.31 9.86
N LYS A 154 5.68 13.96 9.60
CA LYS A 154 6.69 13.64 10.63
C LYS A 154 6.80 14.68 11.77
N PRO A 155 6.92 16.00 11.49
CA PRO A 155 7.05 16.97 12.56
C PRO A 155 5.78 17.10 13.40
N TYR A 156 4.60 17.05 12.80
CA TYR A 156 3.33 17.14 13.53
C TYR A 156 3.07 15.91 14.39
N ALA A 157 3.37 14.72 13.91
CA ALA A 157 3.27 13.48 14.68
C ALA A 157 4.26 13.48 15.86
N ALA A 158 5.50 13.97 15.66
CA ALA A 158 6.48 14.10 16.72
C ALA A 158 6.00 15.10 17.81
N ALA A 159 5.49 16.26 17.39
CA ALA A 159 4.93 17.25 18.30
C ALA A 159 3.74 16.70 19.08
N ALA A 160 2.80 16.01 18.42
CA ALA A 160 1.64 15.40 19.07
C ALA A 160 2.05 14.32 20.08
N SER A 161 3.04 13.48 19.76
CA SER A 161 3.60 12.51 20.70
C SER A 161 4.23 13.20 21.91
N GLY A 162 5.01 14.28 21.71
CA GLY A 162 5.61 15.05 22.79
C GLY A 162 4.56 15.70 23.71
N VAL A 163 3.53 16.32 23.14
CA VAL A 163 2.44 16.96 23.90
C VAL A 163 1.66 15.90 24.70
N LEU A 164 1.38 14.73 24.13
CA LEU A 164 0.74 13.63 24.86
C LEU A 164 1.63 13.10 26.00
N GLY A 165 2.95 13.04 25.81
CA GLY A 165 3.90 12.68 26.87
C GLY A 165 3.87 13.71 28.03
N VAL A 166 3.88 14.99 27.72
CA VAL A 166 3.73 16.07 28.72
C VAL A 166 2.37 15.97 29.41
N TYR A 167 1.29 15.76 28.64
CA TYR A 167 -0.05 15.60 29.19
C TYR A 167 -0.17 14.37 30.09
N ALA A 168 0.53 13.27 29.79
CA ALA A 168 0.59 12.10 30.67
C ALA A 168 1.13 12.46 32.05
N ILE A 169 2.18 13.27 32.13
CA ILE A 169 2.79 13.72 33.38
C ILE A 169 1.87 14.71 34.10
N LEU A 170 1.49 15.80 33.45
CA LEU A 170 0.68 16.86 34.04
C LEU A 170 -0.74 16.42 34.41
N GLY A 171 -1.32 15.57 33.57
CA GLY A 171 -2.68 15.07 33.76
C GLY A 171 -2.76 13.82 34.63
N GLY A 172 -1.77 12.92 34.51
CA GLY A 172 -1.83 11.60 35.12
C GLY A 172 -1.06 11.44 36.43
N LEU A 173 0.04 12.16 36.63
CA LEU A 173 0.87 12.01 37.84
C LEU A 173 0.66 13.09 38.89
N ILE A 174 0.29 14.31 38.47
CA ILE A 174 0.05 15.42 39.40
C ILE A 174 -1.45 15.50 39.65
N VAL A 175 -1.89 15.18 40.86
CA VAL A 175 -3.30 15.11 41.25
C VAL A 175 -3.58 16.05 42.44
N PRO A 176 -4.81 16.51 42.65
CA PRO A 176 -5.17 17.24 43.88
C PRO A 176 -4.90 16.39 45.11
N ALA A 177 -4.55 17.06 46.22
CA ALA A 177 -4.51 16.43 47.55
C ALA A 177 -5.91 15.92 47.92
N GLY A 178 -6.00 14.69 48.41
CA GLY A 178 -7.26 14.05 48.74
C GLY A 178 -7.09 12.91 49.74
N PRO A 179 -8.14 12.12 50.00
CA PRO A 179 -8.15 11.13 51.08
C PRO A 179 -7.08 10.03 50.88
N ILE A 180 -6.64 9.77 49.64
CA ILE A 180 -5.65 8.76 49.32
C ILE A 180 -4.33 9.33 48.80
N THR A 181 -4.25 10.62 48.57
CA THR A 181 -3.06 11.30 48.04
C THR A 181 -2.53 12.28 49.08
N PRO A 182 -1.34 12.02 49.67
CA PRO A 182 -0.73 12.99 50.62
C PRO A 182 -0.34 14.24 49.83
N GLY A 183 -0.59 15.41 50.44
CA GLY A 183 -0.14 16.71 49.91
C GLY A 183 1.40 16.77 49.82
N GLY A 184 1.90 17.58 48.87
CA GLY A 184 3.33 17.78 48.67
C GLY A 184 3.69 18.15 47.25
N ILE A 185 4.96 17.89 46.82
CA ILE A 185 5.46 18.25 45.49
C ILE A 185 4.68 17.54 44.34
N GLY A 186 4.02 16.43 44.65
CA GLY A 186 3.21 15.65 43.70
C GLY A 186 1.75 16.08 43.60
N ASP A 187 1.31 17.13 44.34
CA ASP A 187 -0.06 17.64 44.27
C ASP A 187 -0.16 18.95 43.45
N SER A 188 -1.38 19.33 43.12
CA SER A 188 -1.64 20.54 42.31
C SER A 188 -1.32 21.85 43.09
N ALA A 189 -1.40 21.86 44.44
CA ALA A 189 -1.05 23.00 45.25
C ALA A 189 0.48 23.19 45.30
N GLY A 190 1.24 22.15 45.59
CA GLY A 190 2.70 22.17 45.53
C GLY A 190 3.24 22.52 44.15
N TRP A 191 2.57 22.11 43.06
CA TRP A 191 2.89 22.54 41.70
C TRP A 191 2.70 24.07 41.57
N PHE A 192 1.58 24.63 42.00
CA PHE A 192 1.32 26.06 41.94
C PHE A 192 2.33 26.86 42.77
N ASP A 193 2.67 26.41 43.96
CA ASP A 193 3.69 27.05 44.82
C ASP A 193 5.08 27.07 44.14
N MET A 194 5.40 26.05 43.38
CA MET A 194 6.69 25.97 42.69
C MET A 194 6.74 26.75 41.37
N THR A 195 5.64 26.79 40.61
CA THR A 195 5.63 27.33 39.25
C THR A 195 4.88 28.65 39.09
N GLY A 196 4.00 29.00 40.03
CA GLY A 196 3.10 30.14 39.93
C GLY A 196 1.97 29.99 38.89
N LEU A 197 1.83 28.81 38.27
CA LEU A 197 0.85 28.56 37.23
C LEU A 197 -0.12 27.43 37.64
N PRO A 198 -1.46 27.69 37.55
CA PRO A 198 -2.44 26.66 37.81
C PRO A 198 -2.26 25.48 36.82
N LEU A 199 -2.28 24.25 37.34
CA LEU A 199 -2.09 23.02 36.58
C LEU A 199 -3.18 22.85 35.50
N GLU A 200 -4.40 23.28 35.77
CA GLU A 200 -5.56 23.26 34.87
C GLU A 200 -5.30 24.08 33.61
N VAL A 201 -4.65 25.24 33.73
CA VAL A 201 -4.27 26.08 32.59
C VAL A 201 -3.27 25.36 31.71
N MET A 202 -2.26 24.72 32.30
CA MET A 202 -1.27 23.97 31.53
C MET A 202 -1.88 22.75 30.82
N ARG A 203 -2.77 22.02 31.46
CA ARG A 203 -3.55 20.93 30.84
C ARG A 203 -4.43 21.44 29.71
N GLY A 204 -5.10 22.59 29.90
CA GLY A 204 -5.91 23.23 28.88
C GLY A 204 -5.08 23.63 27.64
N VAL A 205 -3.92 24.25 27.86
CA VAL A 205 -2.97 24.58 26.76
C VAL A 205 -2.49 23.34 26.04
N ALA A 206 -2.10 22.30 26.75
CA ALA A 206 -1.69 21.05 26.14
C ALA A 206 -2.82 20.41 25.30
N GLY A 207 -4.05 20.42 25.79
CA GLY A 207 -5.25 19.97 25.08
C GLY A 207 -5.52 20.79 23.81
N LEU A 208 -5.39 22.12 23.87
CA LEU A 208 -5.56 23.02 22.73
C LEU A 208 -4.49 22.75 21.65
N VAL A 209 -3.23 22.63 22.04
CA VAL A 209 -2.13 22.31 21.13
C VAL A 209 -2.37 20.95 20.48
N LEU A 210 -2.80 19.95 21.25
CA LEU A 210 -3.12 18.62 20.73
C LEU A 210 -4.26 18.68 19.71
N CYS A 211 -5.29 19.48 19.97
CA CYS A 211 -6.42 19.71 19.06
C CYS A 211 -5.93 20.31 17.71
N VAL A 212 -5.12 21.37 17.78
CA VAL A 212 -4.54 21.99 16.57
C VAL A 212 -3.68 21.00 15.79
N LEU A 213 -2.84 20.22 16.46
CA LEU A 213 -2.01 19.20 15.83
C LEU A 213 -2.86 18.09 15.20
N ALA A 214 -3.94 17.66 15.86
CA ALA A 214 -4.85 16.66 15.31
C ALA A 214 -5.56 17.16 14.04
N VAL A 215 -6.02 18.41 14.03
CA VAL A 215 -6.61 19.03 12.83
C VAL A 215 -5.59 19.12 11.69
N LYS A 216 -4.36 19.54 11.99
CA LYS A 216 -3.29 19.61 10.97
C LYS A 216 -2.94 18.23 10.41
N LEU A 217 -2.89 17.21 11.24
CA LEU A 217 -2.69 15.84 10.77
C LEU A 217 -3.83 15.38 9.85
N LEU A 218 -5.08 15.67 10.20
CA LEU A 218 -6.23 15.34 9.36
C LEU A 218 -6.21 16.07 8.01
N GLU A 219 -5.90 17.38 8.00
CA GLU A 219 -5.76 18.16 6.75
C GLU A 219 -4.72 17.55 5.81
N ILE A 220 -3.55 17.17 6.33
CA ILE A 220 -2.47 16.58 5.51
C ILE A 220 -2.91 15.22 4.96
N PHE A 221 -3.56 14.37 5.76
CA PHE A 221 -4.10 13.08 5.30
C PHE A 221 -5.14 13.25 4.19
N ASP A 222 -6.03 14.24 4.32
CA ASP A 222 -7.08 14.50 3.33
C ASP A 222 -6.50 14.97 2.00
N VAL A 223 -5.53 15.89 2.03
CA VAL A 223 -4.83 16.37 0.83
C VAL A 223 -4.11 15.23 0.11
N GLU A 224 -3.40 14.40 0.85
CA GLU A 224 -2.63 13.30 0.26
C GLU A 224 -3.53 12.18 -0.29
N ALA A 225 -4.64 11.89 0.39
CA ALA A 225 -5.64 10.95 -0.10
C ALA A 225 -6.28 11.44 -1.41
N LYS A 226 -6.58 12.74 -1.52
CA LYS A 226 -7.09 13.37 -2.75
C LYS A 226 -6.09 13.29 -3.90
N GLN A 227 -4.83 13.62 -3.65
CA GLN A 227 -3.79 13.54 -4.68
C GLN A 227 -3.62 12.12 -5.23
N GLN A 228 -3.69 11.11 -4.37
CA GLN A 228 -3.61 9.71 -4.81
C GLN A 228 -4.84 9.29 -5.62
N LEU A 229 -6.02 9.72 -5.21
CA LEU A 229 -7.25 9.44 -5.95
C LEU A 229 -7.19 10.08 -7.34
N GLU A 230 -6.79 11.35 -7.43
CA GLU A 230 -6.60 12.04 -8.71
C GLU A 230 -5.55 11.38 -9.60
N ALA A 231 -4.45 10.90 -9.03
CA ALA A 231 -3.44 10.17 -9.79
C ALA A 231 -3.97 8.84 -10.35
N LEU A 232 -4.77 8.11 -9.56
CA LEU A 232 -5.45 6.88 -10.02
C LEU A 232 -6.49 7.18 -11.11
N ASP A 233 -7.26 8.25 -10.97
CA ASP A 233 -8.28 8.63 -11.96
C ASP A 233 -7.62 9.06 -13.27
N ARG A 234 -6.50 9.82 -13.22
CA ARG A 234 -5.71 10.15 -14.42
C ARG A 234 -5.15 8.89 -15.10
N ALA A 235 -4.59 7.97 -14.33
CA ALA A 235 -4.07 6.72 -14.87
C ALA A 235 -5.19 5.88 -15.54
N ARG A 236 -6.38 5.83 -14.94
CA ARG A 236 -7.56 5.17 -15.54
C ARG A 236 -8.01 5.84 -16.83
N ALA A 237 -8.12 7.18 -16.82
CA ALA A 237 -8.52 7.93 -18.01
C ALA A 237 -7.57 7.70 -19.18
N ILE A 238 -6.25 7.70 -18.94
CA ILE A 238 -5.24 7.40 -19.96
C ILE A 238 -5.39 5.95 -20.47
N ALA A 239 -5.62 4.99 -19.58
CA ALA A 239 -5.80 3.59 -19.96
C ALA A 239 -7.09 3.39 -20.82
N GLU A 240 -8.18 4.05 -20.45
CA GLU A 240 -9.43 4.01 -21.22
C GLU A 240 -9.30 4.67 -22.59
N GLU A 241 -8.60 5.80 -22.68
CA GLU A 241 -8.32 6.48 -23.94
C GLU A 241 -7.47 5.61 -24.88
N ARG A 242 -6.40 5.01 -24.34
CA ARG A 242 -5.58 4.04 -25.10
C ARG A 242 -6.39 2.84 -25.58
N ALA A 243 -7.27 2.30 -24.73
CA ALA A 243 -8.13 1.18 -25.10
C ALA A 243 -9.17 1.55 -26.19
N ARG A 244 -9.67 2.79 -26.15
CA ARG A 244 -10.56 3.31 -27.19
C ARG A 244 -9.80 3.48 -28.50
N PHE A 245 -8.66 4.16 -28.48
CA PHE A 245 -7.82 4.37 -29.66
C PHE A 245 -7.41 3.08 -30.33
N ARG A 246 -7.06 2.05 -29.54
CA ARG A 246 -6.76 0.71 -30.04
C ARG A 246 -7.92 0.08 -30.79
N ARG A 247 -9.16 0.19 -30.27
CA ARG A 247 -10.37 -0.34 -30.93
C ARG A 247 -10.65 0.42 -32.23
N ASP A 248 -10.55 1.74 -32.21
CA ASP A 248 -10.80 2.57 -33.40
C ASP A 248 -9.80 2.27 -34.52
N LEU A 249 -8.53 2.05 -34.21
CA LEU A 249 -7.52 1.64 -35.19
C LEU A 249 -7.79 0.24 -35.72
N HIS A 250 -8.14 -0.71 -34.85
CA HIS A 250 -8.38 -2.09 -35.26
C HIS A 250 -9.64 -2.20 -36.13
N ASP A 251 -10.77 -1.61 -35.69
CA ASP A 251 -12.06 -1.80 -36.35
C ASP A 251 -12.25 -0.87 -37.56
N GLY A 252 -11.62 0.30 -37.56
CA GLY A 252 -11.73 1.26 -38.65
C GLY A 252 -10.60 1.13 -39.68
N THR A 253 -9.36 1.36 -39.24
CA THR A 253 -8.22 1.51 -40.17
C THR A 253 -7.76 0.19 -40.76
N ILE A 254 -7.53 -0.82 -39.91
CA ILE A 254 -7.03 -2.14 -40.37
C ILE A 254 -8.05 -2.81 -41.28
N GLN A 255 -9.34 -2.78 -40.94
CA GLN A 255 -10.38 -3.38 -41.78
C GLN A 255 -10.50 -2.67 -43.15
N SER A 256 -10.36 -1.33 -43.17
CA SER A 256 -10.40 -0.56 -44.40
C SER A 256 -9.21 -0.89 -45.35
N ILE A 257 -8.00 -1.01 -44.76
CA ILE A 257 -6.80 -1.38 -45.53
C ILE A 257 -6.93 -2.81 -46.07
N TYR A 258 -7.45 -3.74 -45.27
CA TYR A 258 -7.67 -5.11 -45.68
C TYR A 258 -8.69 -5.22 -46.82
N ALA A 259 -9.80 -4.48 -46.76
CA ALA A 259 -10.80 -4.41 -47.82
C ALA A 259 -10.21 -3.83 -49.12
N ALA A 260 -9.36 -2.80 -49.02
CA ALA A 260 -8.66 -2.23 -50.17
C ALA A 260 -7.69 -3.26 -50.82
N GLY A 261 -6.95 -4.02 -50.02
CA GLY A 261 -6.09 -5.10 -50.49
C GLY A 261 -6.87 -6.17 -51.24
N LEU A 262 -8.01 -6.62 -50.72
CA LEU A 262 -8.88 -7.59 -51.43
C LEU A 262 -9.43 -7.05 -52.76
N HIS A 263 -9.77 -5.79 -52.84
CA HIS A 263 -10.21 -5.14 -54.08
C HIS A 263 -9.08 -5.11 -55.11
N LEU A 264 -7.85 -4.81 -54.69
CA LEU A 264 -6.69 -4.80 -55.56
C LEU A 264 -6.36 -6.24 -56.08
N GLU A 265 -6.42 -7.25 -55.22
CA GLU A 265 -6.27 -8.65 -55.62
C GLU A 265 -7.32 -9.06 -56.65
N ALA A 266 -8.56 -8.68 -56.47
CA ALA A 266 -9.64 -8.94 -57.42
C ALA A 266 -9.40 -8.26 -58.79
N ILE A 267 -8.75 -7.08 -58.83
CA ILE A 267 -8.32 -6.41 -60.05
C ILE A 267 -7.20 -7.18 -60.72
N ALA A 268 -6.16 -7.65 -59.97
CA ALA A 268 -5.07 -8.43 -60.49
C ALA A 268 -5.54 -9.74 -61.16
N ILE A 269 -6.49 -10.44 -60.51
CA ILE A 269 -7.06 -11.69 -61.06
C ILE A 269 -7.80 -11.44 -62.39
N ARG A 270 -8.44 -10.32 -62.57
CA ARG A 270 -9.21 -9.95 -63.78
C ARG A 270 -8.35 -9.33 -64.87
N SER A 271 -7.15 -8.86 -64.59
CA SER A 271 -6.26 -8.24 -65.56
C SER A 271 -5.59 -9.30 -66.45
N ALA A 272 -5.65 -9.08 -67.76
CA ALA A 272 -4.92 -9.93 -68.73
C ALA A 272 -3.44 -9.53 -68.88
N ASP A 273 -3.06 -8.32 -68.43
CA ASP A 273 -1.71 -7.78 -68.51
C ASP A 273 -0.83 -8.26 -67.34
N PRO A 274 0.27 -8.97 -67.58
CA PRO A 274 1.19 -9.42 -66.57
C PRO A 274 1.84 -8.27 -65.77
N ALA A 275 2.15 -7.14 -66.42
CA ALA A 275 2.78 -6.00 -65.77
C ALA A 275 1.86 -5.37 -64.72
N VAL A 276 0.57 -5.25 -65.03
CA VAL A 276 -0.45 -4.75 -64.04
C VAL A 276 -0.61 -5.72 -62.88
N ARG A 277 -0.53 -7.02 -63.11
CA ARG A 277 -0.60 -8.02 -62.02
C ARG A 277 0.57 -7.94 -61.07
N ASP A 278 1.77 -7.72 -61.61
CA ASP A 278 2.97 -7.63 -60.77
C ASP A 278 3.00 -6.30 -59.97
N GLU A 279 2.62 -5.19 -60.60
CA GLU A 279 2.47 -3.89 -59.92
C GLU A 279 1.43 -3.92 -58.78
N VAL A 280 0.28 -4.56 -59.02
CA VAL A 280 -0.75 -4.71 -57.99
C VAL A 280 -0.27 -5.61 -56.84
N ARG A 281 0.49 -6.66 -57.10
CA ARG A 281 1.06 -7.51 -56.06
C ARG A 281 2.06 -6.74 -55.18
N GLU A 282 2.87 -5.86 -55.75
CA GLU A 282 3.79 -5.00 -55.05
C GLU A 282 3.00 -4.07 -54.08
N VAL A 283 1.96 -3.39 -54.57
CA VAL A 283 1.10 -2.53 -53.75
C VAL A 283 0.39 -3.30 -52.65
N VAL A 284 -0.09 -4.52 -52.91
CA VAL A 284 -0.71 -5.36 -51.85
C VAL A 284 0.32 -5.79 -50.81
N SER A 285 1.57 -6.05 -51.23
CA SER A 285 2.66 -6.34 -50.30
C SER A 285 2.96 -5.16 -49.37
N ASP A 286 3.03 -3.94 -49.94
CA ASP A 286 3.26 -2.70 -49.15
C ASP A 286 2.11 -2.40 -48.17
N LEU A 287 0.86 -2.66 -48.59
CA LEU A 287 -0.31 -2.51 -47.70
C LEU A 287 -0.28 -3.52 -46.56
N ASN A 288 0.16 -4.73 -46.79
CA ASN A 288 0.31 -5.76 -45.75
C ASN A 288 1.41 -5.36 -44.77
N GLU A 289 2.55 -4.87 -45.23
CA GLU A 289 3.66 -4.40 -44.38
C GLU A 289 3.22 -3.22 -43.54
N ALA A 290 2.50 -2.23 -44.14
CA ALA A 290 1.94 -1.10 -43.37
C ALA A 290 0.92 -1.56 -42.33
N THR A 291 0.08 -2.55 -42.64
CA THR A 291 -0.90 -3.13 -41.70
C THR A 291 -0.22 -3.81 -40.53
N ASP A 292 0.85 -4.56 -40.77
CA ASP A 292 1.63 -5.22 -39.74
C ASP A 292 2.36 -4.17 -38.84
N GLY A 293 2.87 -3.09 -39.43
CA GLY A 293 3.42 -1.97 -38.68
C GLY A 293 2.38 -1.30 -37.74
N ILE A 294 1.14 -1.10 -38.23
CA ILE A 294 0.04 -0.57 -37.40
C ILE A 294 -0.34 -1.56 -36.29
N ARG A 295 -0.38 -2.86 -36.57
CA ARG A 295 -0.64 -3.89 -35.55
C ARG A 295 0.43 -3.94 -34.48
N ASP A 296 1.69 -3.75 -34.86
CA ASP A 296 2.80 -3.67 -33.91
C ASP A 296 2.68 -2.43 -33.04
N TYR A 297 2.37 -1.26 -33.63
CA TYR A 297 2.11 -0.03 -32.88
C TYR A 297 0.93 -0.15 -31.91
N ILE A 298 -0.17 -0.79 -32.33
CA ILE A 298 -1.33 -1.07 -31.46
C ILE A 298 -0.92 -2.00 -30.30
N ARG A 299 -0.05 -2.96 -30.53
CA ARG A 299 0.48 -3.85 -29.50
C ARG A 299 1.37 -3.11 -28.51
N ASP A 300 2.18 -2.17 -28.96
CA ASP A 300 3.03 -1.34 -28.11
C ASP A 300 2.24 -0.41 -27.20
N LEU A 301 1.02 -0.03 -27.60
CA LEU A 301 0.08 0.71 -26.75
C LEU A 301 -0.58 -0.13 -25.65
N ALA A 302 -0.57 -1.46 -25.76
CA ALA A 302 -1.03 -2.40 -24.76
C ALA A 302 0.10 -2.69 -23.77
N GLN A 303 0.35 -1.81 -22.82
CA GLN A 303 1.33 -2.04 -21.77
C GLN A 303 0.91 -3.25 -20.92
N VAL A 304 1.64 -4.34 -21.03
CA VAL A 304 1.59 -5.44 -20.05
C VAL A 304 2.24 -4.90 -18.77
N PRO A 305 1.58 -4.98 -17.61
CA PRO A 305 2.22 -4.56 -16.36
C PRO A 305 3.54 -5.31 -16.18
N ALA A 306 4.66 -4.59 -16.00
CA ALA A 306 5.99 -5.16 -15.75
C ALA A 306 6.08 -5.75 -14.32
N THR A 307 5.07 -6.53 -13.93
CA THR A 307 5.03 -7.28 -12.68
C THR A 307 5.01 -8.78 -12.99
N PRO A 308 5.68 -9.61 -12.18
CA PRO A 308 5.66 -11.06 -12.38
C PRO A 308 4.25 -11.64 -12.54
N GLN A 309 3.29 -11.15 -11.75
CA GLN A 309 1.89 -11.56 -11.80
C GLN A 309 1.21 -11.11 -13.11
N GLY A 310 1.47 -9.87 -13.56
CA GLY A 310 0.92 -9.33 -14.80
C GLY A 310 1.41 -10.09 -16.03
N ILE A 311 2.71 -10.35 -16.08
CA ILE A 311 3.34 -11.14 -17.16
C ILE A 311 2.79 -12.57 -17.16
N ALA A 312 2.76 -13.24 -16.01
CA ALA A 312 2.24 -14.60 -15.91
C ALA A 312 0.77 -14.70 -16.36
N ALA A 313 -0.06 -13.73 -15.99
CA ALA A 313 -1.47 -13.67 -16.40
C ALA A 313 -1.61 -13.48 -17.92
N SER A 314 -0.85 -12.56 -18.52
CA SER A 314 -0.89 -12.27 -19.95
C SER A 314 -0.42 -13.46 -20.80
N LEU A 315 0.71 -14.10 -20.43
CA LEU A 315 1.20 -15.28 -21.14
C LEU A 315 0.25 -16.48 -20.97
N GLY A 316 -0.38 -16.63 -19.81
CA GLY A 316 -1.41 -17.63 -19.55
C GLY A 316 -2.65 -17.45 -20.43
N GLU A 317 -3.13 -16.23 -20.58
CA GLU A 317 -4.26 -15.90 -21.47
C GLU A 317 -3.91 -16.16 -22.95
N MET A 318 -2.69 -15.83 -23.35
CA MET A 318 -2.21 -16.09 -24.72
C MET A 318 -2.15 -17.58 -25.04
N THR A 319 -1.65 -18.41 -24.12
CA THR A 319 -1.60 -19.87 -24.29
C THR A 319 -3.00 -20.49 -24.33
N GLY A 320 -3.94 -19.97 -23.52
CA GLY A 320 -5.34 -20.39 -23.55
C GLY A 320 -6.01 -20.10 -24.89
N ARG A 321 -5.87 -18.88 -25.39
CA ARG A 321 -6.39 -18.50 -26.75
C ARG A 321 -5.80 -19.36 -27.86
N PHE A 322 -4.49 -19.60 -27.83
CA PHE A 322 -3.84 -20.45 -28.81
C PHE A 322 -4.40 -21.89 -28.79
N THR A 323 -4.71 -22.45 -27.61
CA THR A 323 -5.38 -23.73 -27.45
C THR A 323 -6.76 -23.73 -28.10
N GLU A 324 -7.56 -22.69 -27.85
CA GLU A 324 -8.93 -22.55 -28.42
C GLU A 324 -8.89 -22.42 -29.96
N GLU A 325 -7.97 -21.63 -30.51
CA GLU A 325 -7.87 -21.35 -31.94
C GLU A 325 -7.31 -22.54 -32.73
N THR A 326 -6.35 -23.28 -32.14
CA THR A 326 -5.65 -24.36 -32.88
C THR A 326 -6.09 -25.79 -32.51
N GLY A 327 -6.82 -25.92 -31.39
CA GLY A 327 -7.21 -27.23 -30.82
C GLY A 327 -6.04 -28.05 -30.26
N ARG A 328 -4.84 -27.46 -30.09
CA ARG A 328 -3.66 -28.14 -29.57
C ARG A 328 -3.62 -28.14 -28.05
N ASP A 329 -3.07 -29.20 -27.43
CA ASP A 329 -2.88 -29.31 -25.98
C ASP A 329 -1.67 -28.45 -25.55
N VAL A 330 -1.91 -27.25 -25.03
CA VAL A 330 -0.87 -26.37 -24.49
C VAL A 330 -0.96 -26.36 -22.99
N ARG A 331 0.14 -26.69 -22.30
CA ARG A 331 0.23 -26.63 -20.83
C ARG A 331 1.11 -25.48 -20.41
N PHE A 332 0.52 -24.52 -19.70
CA PHE A 332 1.21 -23.38 -19.13
C PHE A 332 1.48 -23.61 -17.63
N SER A 333 2.71 -23.35 -17.20
CA SER A 333 3.13 -23.46 -15.79
C SER A 333 3.98 -22.26 -15.38
N VAL A 334 3.79 -21.79 -14.15
CA VAL A 334 4.54 -20.66 -13.56
C VAL A 334 5.11 -21.07 -12.21
N VAL A 335 6.39 -20.76 -11.98
CA VAL A 335 7.11 -21.06 -10.73
C VAL A 335 7.84 -19.81 -10.25
N GLY A 336 7.91 -19.59 -8.93
CA GLY A 336 8.78 -18.59 -8.32
C GLY A 336 8.22 -17.16 -8.26
N LEU A 337 6.92 -16.92 -8.48
CA LEU A 337 6.30 -15.59 -8.50
C LEU A 337 6.58 -14.68 -7.28
N ALA A 338 6.98 -15.23 -6.15
CA ALA A 338 7.21 -14.50 -4.90
C ALA A 338 8.67 -14.08 -4.69
N SER A 339 9.60 -14.54 -5.52
CA SER A 339 11.05 -14.44 -5.28
C SER A 339 11.78 -13.56 -6.30
N SER A 340 11.05 -12.90 -7.20
CA SER A 340 11.65 -12.16 -8.31
C SER A 340 11.99 -10.71 -7.93
N GLY A 341 13.16 -10.26 -8.37
CA GLY A 341 13.59 -8.85 -8.39
C GLY A 341 12.76 -7.97 -9.33
N PRO A 342 13.10 -6.69 -9.47
CA PRO A 342 12.46 -5.80 -10.42
C PRO A 342 12.67 -6.30 -11.85
N LEU A 343 11.60 -6.26 -12.66
CA LEU A 343 11.64 -6.63 -14.06
C LEU A 343 11.88 -5.38 -14.92
N PRO A 344 12.61 -5.49 -16.06
CA PRO A 344 12.69 -4.41 -17.04
C PRO A 344 11.29 -3.95 -17.48
N ASP A 345 11.11 -2.65 -17.69
CA ASP A 345 9.79 -2.05 -18.00
C ASP A 345 9.13 -2.67 -19.26
N GLU A 346 9.93 -3.11 -20.22
CA GLU A 346 9.47 -3.72 -21.49
C GLU A 346 9.42 -5.25 -21.45
N ALA A 347 9.74 -5.87 -20.30
CA ALA A 347 9.86 -7.35 -20.22
C ALA A 347 8.57 -8.07 -20.63
N GLY A 348 7.42 -7.60 -20.15
CA GLY A 348 6.14 -8.20 -20.49
C GLY A 348 5.87 -8.25 -21.97
N GLN A 349 6.14 -7.15 -22.68
CA GLN A 349 5.92 -7.02 -24.12
C GLN A 349 6.84 -7.92 -24.94
N HIS A 350 8.13 -7.94 -24.61
CA HIS A 350 9.08 -8.78 -25.33
C HIS A 350 8.84 -10.27 -25.09
N LEU A 351 8.47 -10.67 -23.87
CA LEU A 351 8.10 -12.04 -23.54
C LEU A 351 6.86 -12.51 -24.30
N GLU A 352 5.82 -11.68 -24.39
CA GLU A 352 4.63 -11.98 -25.21
C GLU A 352 4.96 -12.21 -26.67
N GLN A 353 5.81 -11.36 -27.24
CA GLN A 353 6.17 -11.47 -28.65
C GLN A 353 7.02 -12.69 -28.94
N ILE A 354 7.96 -13.03 -28.03
CA ILE A 354 8.75 -14.25 -28.15
C ILE A 354 7.87 -15.50 -28.02
N LEU A 355 6.94 -15.52 -27.05
CA LEU A 355 6.00 -16.63 -26.89
C LEU A 355 5.09 -16.78 -28.11
N ARG A 356 4.55 -15.68 -28.63
CA ARG A 356 3.71 -15.67 -29.83
C ARG A 356 4.41 -16.26 -31.03
N GLU A 357 5.66 -15.85 -31.31
CA GLU A 357 6.46 -16.35 -32.41
C GLU A 357 6.79 -17.83 -32.23
N ALA A 358 7.14 -18.25 -31.00
CA ALA A 358 7.40 -19.66 -30.70
C ALA A 358 6.16 -20.54 -30.92
N LEU A 359 4.98 -20.10 -30.48
CA LEU A 359 3.70 -20.79 -30.69
C LEU A 359 3.30 -20.81 -32.17
N THR A 360 3.50 -19.71 -32.89
CA THR A 360 3.25 -19.65 -34.34
C THR A 360 4.15 -20.63 -35.12
N ASN A 361 5.43 -20.70 -34.75
CA ASN A 361 6.37 -21.64 -35.32
C ASN A 361 5.97 -23.10 -35.07
N THR A 362 5.51 -23.38 -33.82
CA THR A 362 4.95 -24.70 -33.49
C THR A 362 3.71 -25.03 -34.33
N ALA A 363 2.80 -24.04 -34.52
CA ALA A 363 1.60 -24.24 -35.34
C ALA A 363 1.93 -24.58 -36.81
N ARG A 364 2.95 -23.89 -37.35
CA ARG A 364 3.34 -24.05 -38.79
C ARG A 364 4.19 -25.28 -39.06
N HIS A 365 5.07 -25.65 -38.11
CA HIS A 365 6.17 -26.57 -38.41
C HIS A 365 6.17 -27.88 -37.60
N ALA A 366 5.55 -27.92 -36.40
CA ALA A 366 5.67 -29.07 -35.49
C ALA A 366 4.69 -30.22 -35.79
N GLY A 367 3.71 -30.03 -36.69
CA GLY A 367 2.62 -31.01 -36.90
C GLY A 367 1.66 -31.11 -35.74
N ALA A 368 1.02 -32.26 -35.54
CA ALA A 368 0.15 -32.50 -34.40
C ALA A 368 1.00 -32.81 -33.14
N CYS A 369 1.13 -31.89 -32.22
CA CYS A 369 2.00 -31.98 -31.06
C CYS A 369 1.37 -31.39 -29.80
N ARG A 370 1.94 -31.76 -28.66
CA ARG A 370 1.69 -31.08 -27.35
C ARG A 370 2.74 -30.01 -27.14
N VAL A 371 2.31 -28.90 -26.56
CA VAL A 371 3.18 -27.77 -26.25
C VAL A 371 3.24 -27.59 -24.76
N ARG A 372 4.43 -27.38 -24.23
CA ARG A 372 4.64 -27.02 -22.84
C ARG A 372 5.29 -25.64 -22.74
N VAL A 373 4.65 -24.74 -22.05
CA VAL A 373 5.17 -23.40 -21.77
C VAL A 373 5.46 -23.30 -20.29
N SER A 374 6.69 -22.97 -19.91
CA SER A 374 7.10 -22.81 -18.52
C SER A 374 7.72 -21.43 -18.32
N LEU A 375 7.22 -20.69 -17.33
CA LEU A 375 7.73 -19.40 -16.92
C LEU A 375 8.28 -19.55 -15.49
N VAL A 376 9.58 -19.35 -15.31
CA VAL A 376 10.27 -19.53 -14.04
C VAL A 376 10.89 -18.21 -13.62
N PHE A 377 10.51 -17.74 -12.43
CA PHE A 377 11.12 -16.58 -11.78
C PHE A 377 12.08 -17.07 -10.70
N ALA A 378 13.37 -16.96 -10.93
CA ALA A 378 14.41 -17.12 -9.93
C ALA A 378 14.77 -15.77 -9.28
N ALA A 379 15.71 -15.76 -8.33
CA ALA A 379 16.12 -14.53 -7.66
C ALA A 379 16.85 -13.56 -8.60
N ASP A 380 17.62 -14.10 -9.53
CA ASP A 380 18.54 -13.40 -10.43
C ASP A 380 18.28 -13.67 -11.92
N GLU A 381 17.30 -14.50 -12.26
CA GLU A 381 17.01 -14.86 -13.64
C GLU A 381 15.52 -15.15 -13.87
N LEU A 382 15.03 -14.78 -15.04
CA LEU A 382 13.71 -15.11 -15.56
C LEU A 382 13.86 -16.03 -16.78
N ASP A 383 13.28 -17.23 -16.70
CA ASP A 383 13.29 -18.18 -17.80
C ASP A 383 11.90 -18.33 -18.41
N LEU A 384 11.83 -18.22 -19.75
CA LEU A 384 10.68 -18.64 -20.56
C LEU A 384 11.09 -19.82 -21.43
N VAL A 385 10.49 -20.98 -21.21
CA VAL A 385 10.74 -22.19 -21.99
C VAL A 385 9.48 -22.59 -22.74
N VAL A 386 9.58 -22.74 -24.07
CA VAL A 386 8.53 -23.27 -24.94
C VAL A 386 9.05 -24.55 -25.57
N ALA A 387 8.43 -25.68 -25.30
CA ALA A 387 8.86 -26.98 -25.83
C ALA A 387 7.66 -27.70 -26.46
N ASP A 388 7.84 -28.17 -27.70
CA ASP A 388 6.91 -29.06 -28.40
C ASP A 388 7.48 -30.48 -28.53
N ASP A 389 6.61 -31.45 -28.77
CA ASP A 389 6.95 -32.85 -29.08
C ASP A 389 6.77 -33.19 -30.58
N GLY A 390 6.97 -32.20 -31.47
CA GLY A 390 6.82 -32.30 -32.91
C GLY A 390 8.04 -32.87 -33.61
N CYS A 391 8.21 -32.52 -34.91
CA CYS A 391 9.25 -33.09 -35.78
C CYS A 391 10.68 -32.51 -35.57
N GLY A 392 10.82 -31.49 -34.70
CA GLY A 392 12.09 -30.85 -34.35
C GLY A 392 12.66 -29.87 -35.40
N PRO A 393 13.70 -29.10 -35.01
CA PRO A 393 14.25 -28.04 -35.85
C PRO A 393 14.99 -28.56 -37.08
N SER A 394 15.57 -29.76 -37.03
CA SER A 394 16.36 -30.37 -38.14
C SER A 394 15.48 -30.91 -39.26
N ALA A 395 14.31 -31.46 -38.97
CA ALA A 395 13.36 -31.95 -39.98
C ALA A 395 12.74 -30.81 -40.80
N SER A 396 12.67 -29.63 -40.21
CA SER A 396 12.15 -28.41 -40.80
C SER A 396 13.18 -27.67 -41.68
N ALA A 397 14.46 -28.08 -41.70
CA ALA A 397 15.52 -27.43 -42.50
C ALA A 397 15.41 -27.70 -44.04
N ALA A 398 14.53 -28.61 -44.45
CA ALA A 398 14.31 -28.94 -45.86
C ALA A 398 13.38 -27.95 -46.61
N ASP A 399 12.73 -27.00 -45.92
CA ASP A 399 11.79 -26.04 -46.50
C ASP A 399 12.39 -24.63 -46.45
N ASP A 400 13.26 -24.28 -47.38
CA ASP A 400 13.97 -23.00 -47.53
C ASP A 400 13.06 -21.90 -48.14
N GLY A 401 11.91 -21.59 -47.52
CA GLY A 401 11.07 -20.47 -47.94
C GLY A 401 11.60 -19.10 -47.44
N PRO A 402 11.45 -18.01 -48.21
CA PRO A 402 11.77 -16.66 -47.74
C PRO A 402 10.89 -16.27 -46.57
N GLY A 403 11.50 -15.88 -45.41
CA GLY A 403 10.82 -15.42 -44.19
C GLY A 403 11.11 -16.24 -42.92
N ARG A 404 11.67 -17.47 -43.02
CA ARG A 404 11.90 -18.39 -41.91
C ARG A 404 12.99 -17.93 -40.93
N HIS A 405 14.02 -17.27 -41.43
CA HIS A 405 15.12 -16.75 -40.62
C HIS A 405 14.77 -15.46 -39.90
N GLU A 406 13.68 -14.80 -40.28
CA GLU A 406 13.25 -13.51 -39.74
C GLU A 406 12.63 -13.65 -38.37
N GLY A 407 11.78 -14.64 -38.13
CA GLY A 407 11.17 -14.91 -36.82
C GLY A 407 12.21 -15.24 -35.74
N LEU A 408 13.16 -16.12 -36.04
CA LEU A 408 14.25 -16.45 -35.12
C LEU A 408 15.18 -15.27 -34.87
N ARG A 409 15.48 -14.47 -35.90
CA ARG A 409 16.26 -13.25 -35.77
C ARG A 409 15.56 -12.24 -34.86
N ASN A 410 14.27 -12.02 -35.06
CA ASN A 410 13.46 -11.11 -34.28
C ASN A 410 13.37 -11.56 -32.82
N MET A 411 13.15 -12.84 -32.53
CA MET A 411 13.17 -13.38 -31.17
C MET A 411 14.53 -13.16 -30.49
N ARG A 412 15.66 -13.38 -31.19
CA ARG A 412 16.99 -13.13 -30.61
C ARG A 412 17.26 -11.66 -30.36
N GLU A 413 16.81 -10.76 -31.22
CA GLU A 413 16.94 -9.32 -31.02
C GLU A 413 16.16 -8.84 -29.81
N ARG A 414 14.92 -9.33 -29.63
CA ARG A 414 14.09 -9.04 -28.45
C ARG A 414 14.71 -9.56 -27.15
N ALA A 415 15.28 -10.77 -27.19
CA ALA A 415 16.01 -11.32 -26.06
C ALA A 415 17.20 -10.44 -25.67
N ARG A 416 17.96 -9.92 -26.65
CA ARG A 416 19.09 -9.00 -26.40
C ARG A 416 18.64 -7.67 -25.80
N ARG A 417 17.49 -7.14 -26.20
CA ARG A 417 16.92 -5.91 -25.61
C ARG A 417 16.59 -6.08 -24.13
N LEU A 418 16.25 -7.29 -23.72
CA LEU A 418 16.06 -7.66 -22.30
C LEU A 418 17.38 -7.99 -21.57
N GLY A 419 18.53 -7.83 -22.23
CA GLY A 419 19.82 -8.29 -21.68
C GLY A 419 19.95 -9.82 -21.61
N GLY A 420 18.97 -10.56 -22.17
CA GLY A 420 18.87 -12.01 -22.09
C GLY A 420 19.49 -12.76 -23.28
N ARG A 421 19.41 -14.07 -23.22
CA ARG A 421 19.85 -14.99 -24.27
C ARG A 421 18.71 -15.88 -24.69
N LEU A 422 18.63 -16.16 -26.04
CA LEU A 422 17.66 -17.09 -26.60
C LEU A 422 18.40 -18.24 -27.28
N SER A 423 18.08 -19.47 -26.87
CA SER A 423 18.52 -20.71 -27.52
C SER A 423 17.34 -21.44 -28.14
N VAL A 424 17.62 -22.15 -29.25
CA VAL A 424 16.66 -23.05 -29.92
C VAL A 424 17.36 -24.36 -30.13
N GLU A 425 16.85 -25.41 -29.53
CA GLU A 425 17.48 -26.74 -29.48
C GLU A 425 16.45 -27.84 -29.76
N GLU A 426 16.90 -29.05 -30.07
CA GLU A 426 16.04 -30.22 -30.10
C GLU A 426 15.61 -30.62 -28.69
N ALA A 427 14.31 -30.83 -28.48
CA ALA A 427 13.81 -31.23 -27.16
C ALA A 427 14.20 -32.70 -26.84
N PRO A 428 14.49 -33.05 -25.57
CA PRO A 428 14.92 -34.41 -25.19
C PRO A 428 13.93 -35.54 -25.55
N ALA A 429 12.66 -35.18 -25.72
CA ALA A 429 11.57 -36.08 -26.07
C ALA A 429 11.24 -36.07 -27.59
N GLY A 430 12.10 -35.44 -28.41
CA GLY A 430 11.77 -35.02 -29.77
C GLY A 430 11.08 -33.67 -29.81
N GLY A 431 11.05 -33.01 -30.99
CA GLY A 431 10.47 -31.69 -31.16
C GLY A 431 11.45 -30.54 -30.91
N THR A 432 10.95 -29.33 -30.74
CA THR A 432 11.73 -28.10 -30.57
C THR A 432 11.61 -27.55 -29.17
N ARG A 433 12.72 -27.06 -28.61
CA ARG A 433 12.76 -26.29 -27.37
C ARG A 433 13.34 -24.90 -27.64
N VAL A 434 12.55 -23.88 -27.33
CA VAL A 434 12.96 -22.47 -27.30
C VAL A 434 13.13 -22.07 -25.85
N THR A 435 14.30 -21.60 -25.45
CA THR A 435 14.60 -21.13 -24.11
C THR A 435 15.08 -19.70 -24.20
N LEU A 436 14.42 -18.82 -23.47
CA LEU A 436 14.84 -17.44 -23.18
C LEU A 436 15.23 -17.34 -21.71
N ALA A 437 16.43 -16.86 -21.44
CA ALA A 437 16.93 -16.55 -20.12
C ALA A 437 17.23 -15.05 -20.02
N VAL A 438 16.62 -14.35 -19.08
CA VAL A 438 16.75 -12.91 -18.85
C VAL A 438 17.31 -12.68 -17.46
N PRO A 439 18.51 -12.08 -17.31
CA PRO A 439 19.04 -11.75 -16.00
C PRO A 439 18.14 -10.68 -15.34
N LEU A 440 17.87 -10.86 -14.06
CA LEU A 440 17.20 -9.89 -13.21
C LEU A 440 18.27 -9.18 -12.40
N ASP A 441 18.36 -7.85 -12.53
CA ASP A 441 19.28 -7.07 -11.71
C ASP A 441 18.85 -7.21 -10.24
N SER A 442 19.62 -7.97 -9.48
CA SER A 442 19.61 -7.84 -8.02
C SER A 442 20.32 -6.52 -7.73
N GLU A 443 19.57 -5.43 -7.53
CA GLU A 443 20.11 -4.25 -6.87
C GLU A 443 20.52 -4.67 -5.43
N GLU A 444 21.74 -5.17 -5.27
CA GLU A 444 22.45 -4.90 -4.02
C GLU A 444 22.66 -3.39 -3.98
N PRO A 445 22.18 -2.69 -2.94
CA PRO A 445 22.49 -1.28 -2.79
C PRO A 445 24.03 -1.19 -2.70
N GLU A 446 24.65 -0.62 -3.70
CA GLU A 446 26.07 -0.25 -3.68
C GLU A 446 26.22 0.73 -2.51
N ILE A 447 26.61 0.22 -1.35
CA ILE A 447 27.02 1.02 -0.20
C ILE A 447 28.36 1.64 -0.63
N GLU A 448 28.29 2.83 -1.26
CA GLU A 448 29.48 3.64 -1.39
C GLU A 448 30.11 3.80 0.00
N PRO A 449 31.36 3.36 0.19
CA PRO A 449 32.05 3.58 1.45
C PRO A 449 32.19 5.10 1.62
N PHE A 450 31.56 5.63 2.68
CA PHE A 450 31.74 7.01 3.11
C PHE A 450 33.22 7.24 3.38
N LEU A 451 33.94 7.76 2.40
CA LEU A 451 35.28 8.26 2.56
C LEU A 451 35.18 9.68 3.19
N PRO A 452 35.65 9.89 4.41
CA PRO A 452 35.70 11.24 4.97
C PRO A 452 36.60 12.11 4.08
N GLU A 453 36.09 13.29 3.70
CA GLU A 453 36.87 14.28 2.98
C GLU A 453 38.14 14.62 3.78
N PRO A 454 39.33 14.74 3.13
CA PRO A 454 40.56 15.17 3.80
C PRO A 454 40.39 16.62 4.26
N GLU A 455 40.63 16.86 5.54
CA GLU A 455 40.66 18.18 6.14
C GLU A 455 41.61 19.09 5.32
N ARG A 456 41.07 20.18 4.79
CA ARG A 456 41.89 21.25 4.16
C ARG A 456 42.68 21.94 5.25
N GLU A 457 43.96 21.72 5.28
CA GLU A 457 44.92 22.52 6.04
C GLU A 457 44.77 24.00 5.64
N VAL A 458 44.31 24.81 6.58
CA VAL A 458 44.34 26.27 6.47
C VAL A 458 45.76 26.69 6.71
N SER A 459 46.51 26.92 5.63
CA SER A 459 47.83 27.60 5.67
C SER A 459 47.65 29.01 6.22
N ARG A 460 48.19 29.25 7.41
CA ARG A 460 48.46 30.60 7.94
C ARG A 460 49.73 31.15 7.28
N SER A 461 49.59 32.24 6.57
CA SER A 461 50.62 33.26 6.36
C SER A 461 49.97 34.63 6.23
#